data_4c53aaaa679295cf68a6ec597e487177
#
_entry.id   4c53aaaa679295cf68a6ec597e487177
#
_cell.length_a   1.000
_cell.length_b   1.000
_cell.length_c   1.000
_cell.angle_alpha   90.00
_cell.angle_beta   90.00
_cell.angle_gamma   90.00
#
_symmetry.space_group_name_H-M   'P 1'
#
loop_
_entity.id
_entity.type
_entity.pdbx_description
1 polymer ?
#
loop_
_entity_poly.entity_id
_entity_poly.type
_entity_poly.pdbx_seq_one_letter_code
_entity_poly.pdbx_strand_id
1 'polypeptide(L)'
;MHLAGELFMRETGTQMVHVPYNAPGTATTNLMANDIQLMFQLIPGIVGQVKGGKVRAIAVMAPTRSPALPDVPTTVELGQPQLQSSTWFALLAPKGTPPAIVARLNAEVNEILKDPAVRTRLSGMGATPLGGTSKE
;
A
#
# COMPACT_ATOMS: atom_id res chain seq x y z
N MET A 1 -7.53 3.97 -2.25
CA MET A 1 -8.29 2.77 -1.85
C MET A 1 -9.67 2.74 -2.51
N HIS A 2 -10.45 3.84 -2.55
CA HIS A 2 -11.72 3.88 -3.26
C HIS A 2 -11.60 3.47 -4.74
N LEU A 3 -10.65 4.06 -5.48
CA LEU A 3 -10.42 3.71 -6.89
C LEU A 3 -10.07 2.23 -7.12
N ALA A 4 -9.43 1.57 -6.15
CA ALA A 4 -9.15 0.13 -6.25
C ALA A 4 -10.46 -0.69 -6.16
N GLY A 5 -11.42 -0.25 -5.34
CA GLY A 5 -12.76 -0.84 -5.27
C GLY A 5 -13.55 -0.65 -6.56
N GLU A 6 -13.53 0.55 -7.12
CA GLU A 6 -14.18 0.86 -8.40
C GLU A 6 -13.57 0.03 -9.55
N LEU A 7 -12.23 -0.06 -9.60
CA LEU A 7 -11.54 -0.90 -10.57
C LEU A 7 -11.98 -2.37 -10.44
N PHE A 8 -12.02 -2.88 -9.21
CA PHE A 8 -12.45 -4.25 -8.95
C PHE A 8 -13.88 -4.50 -9.44
N MET A 9 -14.83 -3.64 -9.07
CA MET A 9 -16.22 -3.77 -9.53
C MET A 9 -16.34 -3.77 -11.05
N ARG A 10 -15.62 -2.87 -11.70
CA ARG A 10 -15.65 -2.76 -13.17
C ARG A 10 -15.09 -4.01 -13.85
N GLU A 11 -13.92 -4.49 -13.40
CA GLU A 11 -13.24 -5.62 -14.07
C GLU A 11 -13.89 -6.98 -13.77
N THR A 12 -14.58 -7.10 -12.62
CA THR A 12 -15.24 -8.36 -12.23
C THR A 12 -16.75 -8.38 -12.51
N GLY A 13 -17.36 -7.27 -12.90
CA GLY A 13 -18.80 -7.14 -13.04
C GLY A 13 -19.59 -7.22 -11.73
N THR A 14 -18.90 -7.14 -10.58
CA THR A 14 -19.55 -7.20 -9.28
C THR A 14 -20.12 -5.84 -8.86
N GLN A 15 -21.10 -5.87 -7.97
CA GLN A 15 -21.68 -4.65 -7.38
C GLN A 15 -21.44 -4.65 -5.87
N MET A 16 -20.91 -3.55 -5.36
CA MET A 16 -20.65 -3.35 -3.93
C MET A 16 -21.12 -1.95 -3.52
N VAL A 17 -21.58 -1.84 -2.28
CA VAL A 17 -21.92 -0.53 -1.70
C VAL A 17 -20.68 0.05 -1.03
N HIS A 18 -20.26 1.23 -1.49
CA HIS A 18 -19.14 1.95 -0.88
C HIS A 18 -19.55 2.58 0.46
N VAL A 19 -18.87 2.21 1.52
CA VAL A 19 -19.02 2.81 2.85
C VAL A 19 -17.79 3.67 3.13
N PRO A 20 -17.90 5.02 3.14
CA PRO A 20 -16.78 5.91 3.37
C PRO A 20 -16.38 5.95 4.85
N TYR A 21 -15.06 5.96 5.10
CA TYR A 21 -14.47 6.12 6.43
C TYR A 21 -13.45 7.26 6.44
N ASN A 22 -13.51 8.09 7.47
CA ASN A 22 -12.54 9.18 7.65
C ASN A 22 -11.17 8.69 8.15
N ALA A 23 -11.12 7.49 8.75
CA ALA A 23 -9.88 6.91 9.26
C ALA A 23 -9.80 5.41 8.92
N PRO A 24 -8.66 4.92 8.40
CA PRO A 24 -8.47 3.51 8.08
C PRO A 24 -8.62 2.57 9.29
N GLY A 25 -8.26 3.03 10.49
CA GLY A 25 -8.40 2.25 11.72
C GLY A 25 -9.85 1.89 12.04
N THR A 26 -10.78 2.85 11.89
CA THR A 26 -12.22 2.61 12.10
C THR A 26 -12.76 1.60 11.09
N ALA A 27 -12.38 1.72 9.81
CA ALA A 27 -12.77 0.75 8.79
C ALA A 27 -12.25 -0.66 9.10
N THR A 28 -11.01 -0.78 9.60
CA THR A 28 -10.44 -2.07 10.02
C THR A 28 -11.21 -2.68 11.20
N THR A 29 -11.59 -1.86 12.18
CA THR A 29 -12.41 -2.32 13.31
C THR A 29 -13.76 -2.84 12.83
N ASN A 30 -14.44 -2.12 11.94
CA ASN A 30 -15.73 -2.53 11.41
C ASN A 30 -15.63 -3.77 10.50
N LEU A 31 -14.50 -3.95 9.80
CA LEU A 31 -14.24 -5.20 9.08
C LEU A 31 -14.12 -6.39 10.06
N MET A 32 -13.39 -6.23 11.16
CA MET A 32 -13.26 -7.28 12.18
C MET A 32 -14.59 -7.56 12.91
N ALA A 33 -15.45 -6.57 13.05
CA ALA A 33 -16.79 -6.70 13.61
C ALA A 33 -17.82 -7.27 12.61
N ASN A 34 -17.45 -7.42 11.33
CA ASN A 34 -18.32 -7.84 10.23
C ASN A 34 -19.42 -6.81 9.88
N ASP A 35 -19.25 -5.53 10.26
CA ASP A 35 -20.11 -4.44 9.82
C ASP A 35 -19.90 -4.11 8.34
N ILE A 36 -18.69 -4.34 7.84
CA ILE A 36 -18.35 -4.39 6.42
C ILE A 36 -17.69 -5.72 6.07
N GLN A 37 -17.90 -6.22 4.85
CA GLN A 37 -17.50 -7.56 4.44
C GLN A 37 -16.20 -7.58 3.62
N LEU A 38 -15.82 -6.43 3.03
CA LEU A 38 -14.63 -6.29 2.17
C LEU A 38 -13.97 -4.94 2.41
N MET A 39 -12.64 -4.91 2.34
CA MET A 39 -11.85 -3.70 2.45
C MET A 39 -10.67 -3.73 1.49
N PHE A 40 -10.47 -2.67 0.74
CA PHE A 40 -9.23 -2.41 0.02
C PHE A 40 -8.31 -1.58 0.92
N GLN A 41 -7.16 -2.12 1.29
CA GLN A 41 -6.26 -1.47 2.24
C GLN A 41 -4.79 -1.60 1.81
N LEU A 42 -3.98 -0.64 2.22
CA LEU A 42 -2.52 -0.72 2.07
C LEU A 42 -1.95 -1.72 3.07
N ILE A 43 -1.00 -2.53 2.63
CA ILE A 43 -0.39 -3.58 3.44
C ILE A 43 0.13 -3.06 4.80
N PRO A 44 0.84 -1.90 4.88
CA PRO A 44 1.30 -1.38 6.16
C PRO A 44 0.20 -1.17 7.20
N GLY A 45 -1.00 -0.85 6.77
CA GLY A 45 -2.13 -0.58 7.66
C GLY A 45 -2.90 -1.82 8.13
N ILE A 46 -2.62 -3.02 7.59
CA ILE A 46 -3.44 -4.22 7.84
C ILE A 46 -2.61 -5.48 8.13
N VAL A 47 -1.30 -5.46 7.86
CA VAL A 47 -0.44 -6.65 7.98
C VAL A 47 -0.49 -7.29 9.36
N GLY A 48 -0.60 -6.50 10.43
CA GLY A 48 -0.69 -7.01 11.80
C GLY A 48 -1.97 -7.81 12.04
N GLN A 49 -3.11 -7.35 11.54
CA GLN A 49 -4.41 -8.01 11.66
C GLN A 49 -4.48 -9.29 10.83
N VAL A 50 -3.86 -9.28 9.64
CA VAL A 50 -3.74 -10.48 8.79
C VAL A 50 -2.88 -11.53 9.47
N LYS A 51 -1.67 -11.18 9.95
CA LYS A 51 -0.80 -12.11 10.67
C LYS A 51 -1.41 -12.60 11.99
N GLY A 52 -2.19 -11.77 12.64
CA GLY A 52 -2.92 -12.13 13.85
C GLY A 52 -4.21 -12.92 13.58
N GLY A 53 -4.53 -13.27 12.34
CA GLY A 53 -5.72 -14.05 11.97
C GLY A 53 -7.06 -13.32 12.22
N LYS A 54 -7.03 -11.99 12.43
CA LYS A 54 -8.23 -11.18 12.68
C LYS A 54 -8.98 -10.83 11.41
N VAL A 55 -8.27 -10.76 10.29
CA VAL A 55 -8.81 -10.56 8.94
C VAL A 55 -8.09 -11.49 7.97
N ARG A 56 -8.80 -11.91 6.94
CA ARG A 56 -8.25 -12.75 5.86
C ARG A 56 -7.85 -11.87 4.68
N ALA A 57 -6.59 -11.87 4.31
CA ALA A 57 -6.15 -11.31 3.03
C ALA A 57 -6.55 -12.28 1.90
N ILE A 58 -7.16 -11.75 0.84
CA ILE A 58 -7.64 -12.52 -0.31
C ILE A 58 -6.59 -12.48 -1.43
N ALA A 59 -6.12 -11.28 -1.77
CA ALA A 59 -5.12 -11.08 -2.80
C ALA A 59 -4.37 -9.77 -2.61
N VAL A 60 -3.17 -9.68 -3.19
CA VAL A 60 -2.41 -8.44 -3.35
C VAL A 60 -2.59 -7.92 -4.77
N MET A 61 -3.04 -6.68 -4.92
CA MET A 61 -3.25 -6.04 -6.24
C MET A 61 -1.92 -5.52 -6.81
N ALA A 62 -0.95 -6.42 -7.01
CA ALA A 62 0.39 -6.13 -7.49
C ALA A 62 0.90 -7.25 -8.39
N PRO A 63 1.94 -7.00 -9.24
CA PRO A 63 2.49 -8.04 -10.11
C PRO A 63 3.23 -9.15 -9.35
N THR A 64 3.75 -8.84 -8.15
CA THR A 64 4.49 -9.81 -7.31
C THR A 64 3.94 -9.82 -5.90
N ARG A 65 4.11 -10.95 -5.20
CA ARG A 65 3.70 -11.10 -3.80
C ARG A 65 4.46 -10.13 -2.89
N SER A 66 3.80 -9.69 -1.83
CA SER A 66 4.46 -8.88 -0.81
C SER A 66 5.34 -9.74 0.10
N PRO A 67 6.58 -9.34 0.36
CA PRO A 67 7.42 -10.03 1.36
C PRO A 67 6.82 -10.03 2.77
N ALA A 68 5.94 -9.07 3.08
CA ALA A 68 5.26 -9.01 4.37
C ALA A 68 4.11 -10.03 4.50
N LEU A 69 3.58 -10.52 3.37
CA LEU A 69 2.47 -11.47 3.27
C LEU A 69 2.77 -12.50 2.15
N PRO A 70 3.79 -13.35 2.30
CA PRO A 70 4.27 -14.23 1.21
C PRO A 70 3.25 -15.30 0.80
N ASP A 71 2.36 -15.67 1.70
CA ASP A 71 1.33 -16.70 1.44
C ASP A 71 0.09 -16.15 0.73
N VAL A 72 -0.04 -14.81 0.61
CA VAL A 72 -1.17 -14.18 -0.07
C VAL A 72 -0.87 -14.06 -1.56
N PRO A 73 -1.70 -14.66 -2.44
CA PRO A 73 -1.49 -14.60 -3.88
C PRO A 73 -1.69 -13.18 -4.42
N THR A 74 -1.13 -12.91 -5.59
CA THR A 74 -1.42 -11.68 -6.32
C THR A 74 -2.67 -11.83 -7.17
N THR A 75 -3.26 -10.71 -7.58
CA THR A 75 -4.36 -10.72 -8.56
C THR A 75 -3.92 -11.28 -9.91
N VAL A 76 -2.65 -11.14 -10.28
CA VAL A 76 -2.07 -11.75 -11.49
C VAL A 76 -2.08 -13.27 -11.39
N GLU A 77 -1.64 -13.85 -10.27
CA GLU A 77 -1.66 -15.30 -10.02
C GLU A 77 -3.09 -15.87 -10.02
N LEU A 78 -4.08 -15.05 -9.67
CA LEU A 78 -5.51 -15.41 -9.70
C LEU A 78 -6.18 -15.16 -11.06
N GLY A 79 -5.41 -14.90 -12.11
CA GLY A 79 -5.93 -14.71 -13.48
C GLY A 79 -6.58 -13.34 -13.73
N GLN A 80 -6.29 -12.36 -12.88
CA GLN A 80 -6.82 -11.00 -12.97
C GLN A 80 -5.69 -9.95 -13.10
N PRO A 81 -4.86 -10.00 -14.16
CA PRO A 81 -3.68 -9.13 -14.29
C PRO A 81 -4.02 -7.64 -14.43
N GLN A 82 -5.24 -7.30 -14.82
CA GLN A 82 -5.73 -5.92 -14.92
C GLN A 82 -6.04 -5.30 -13.55
N LEU A 83 -6.23 -6.12 -12.50
CA LEU A 83 -6.50 -5.66 -11.15
C LEU A 83 -5.21 -5.30 -10.42
N GLN A 84 -4.53 -4.26 -10.88
CA GLN A 84 -3.33 -3.74 -10.23
C GLN A 84 -3.59 -2.34 -9.68
N SER A 85 -3.21 -2.12 -8.43
CA SER A 85 -3.32 -0.83 -7.75
C SER A 85 -2.15 -0.66 -6.82
N SER A 86 -1.36 0.37 -7.04
CA SER A 86 -0.23 0.72 -6.19
C SER A 86 -0.39 2.13 -5.63
N THR A 87 0.29 2.38 -4.54
CA THR A 87 0.44 3.73 -3.98
C THR A 87 1.91 3.98 -3.69
N TRP A 88 2.29 5.24 -3.70
CA TRP A 88 3.65 5.67 -3.42
C TRP A 88 3.64 6.78 -2.36
N PHE A 89 4.74 6.94 -1.67
CA PHE A 89 5.00 8.02 -0.74
C PHE A 89 6.21 8.80 -1.21
N ALA A 90 6.11 10.12 -1.19
CA ALA A 90 7.20 11.01 -1.56
C ALA A 90 7.37 12.13 -0.54
N LEU A 91 8.60 12.60 -0.39
CA LEU A 91 8.91 13.83 0.32
C LEU A 91 8.83 15.00 -0.67
N LEU A 92 7.97 15.95 -0.39
CA LEU A 92 7.77 17.13 -1.24
C LEU A 92 8.25 18.39 -0.50
N ALA A 93 8.83 19.31 -1.24
CA ALA A 93 9.21 20.64 -0.74
C ALA A 93 8.25 21.71 -1.30
N PRO A 94 7.98 22.80 -0.56
CA PRO A 94 7.21 23.92 -1.06
C PRO A 94 7.82 24.55 -2.32
N LYS A 95 6.96 25.14 -3.16
CA LYS A 95 7.43 25.89 -4.32
C LYS A 95 8.37 27.01 -3.88
N GLY A 96 9.51 27.16 -4.57
CA GLY A 96 10.52 28.18 -4.27
C GLY A 96 11.57 27.77 -3.24
N THR A 97 11.52 26.49 -2.74
CA THR A 97 12.62 25.97 -1.91
C THR A 97 13.93 26.00 -2.73
N PRO A 98 15.03 26.58 -2.17
CA PRO A 98 16.30 26.66 -2.88
C PRO A 98 16.77 25.29 -3.39
N PRO A 99 17.27 25.18 -4.65
CA PRO A 99 17.68 23.91 -5.23
C PRO A 99 18.73 23.15 -4.41
N ALA A 100 19.63 23.86 -3.73
CA ALA A 100 20.64 23.25 -2.87
C ALA A 100 20.02 22.52 -1.67
N ILE A 101 18.91 23.04 -1.09
CA ILE A 101 18.19 22.38 -0.01
C ILE A 101 17.50 21.12 -0.53
N VAL A 102 16.83 21.21 -1.68
CA VAL A 102 16.17 20.05 -2.32
C VAL A 102 17.19 18.95 -2.62
N ALA A 103 18.34 19.33 -3.21
CA ALA A 103 19.41 18.38 -3.52
C ALA A 103 19.97 17.70 -2.26
N ARG A 104 20.17 18.45 -1.17
CA ARG A 104 20.64 17.90 0.11
C ARG A 104 19.61 16.95 0.72
N LEU A 105 18.33 17.32 0.79
CA LEU A 105 17.27 16.45 1.28
C LEU A 105 17.17 15.16 0.48
N ASN A 106 17.23 15.25 -0.84
CA ASN A 106 17.21 14.08 -1.71
C ASN A 106 18.41 13.15 -1.44
N ALA A 107 19.64 13.71 -1.32
CA ALA A 107 20.83 12.92 -1.02
C ALA A 107 20.70 12.20 0.35
N GLU A 108 20.29 12.92 1.39
CA GLU A 108 20.13 12.36 2.75
C GLU A 108 19.04 11.26 2.77
N VAL A 109 17.91 11.46 2.11
CA VAL A 109 16.85 10.42 2.01
C VAL A 109 17.38 9.19 1.27
N ASN A 110 18.11 9.35 0.17
CA ASN A 110 18.71 8.21 -0.54
C ASN A 110 19.72 7.44 0.33
N GLU A 111 20.53 8.14 1.14
CA GLU A 111 21.45 7.46 2.07
C GLU A 111 20.67 6.70 3.17
N ILE A 112 19.64 7.30 3.76
CA ILE A 112 18.76 6.64 4.73
C ILE A 112 18.13 5.38 4.16
N LEU A 113 17.68 5.42 2.91
CA LEU A 113 17.07 4.27 2.23
C LEU A 113 18.06 3.15 1.88
N LYS A 114 19.37 3.38 2.00
CA LYS A 114 20.40 2.33 1.90
C LYS A 114 20.63 1.59 3.22
N ASP A 115 20.27 2.20 4.36
CA ASP A 115 20.45 1.59 5.68
C ASP A 115 19.68 0.26 5.78
N PRO A 116 20.36 -0.85 6.13
CA PRO A 116 19.73 -2.16 6.21
C PRO A 116 18.61 -2.24 7.24
N ALA A 117 18.71 -1.51 8.37
CA ALA A 117 17.68 -1.50 9.40
C ALA A 117 16.41 -0.78 8.90
N VAL A 118 16.58 0.35 8.20
CA VAL A 118 15.49 1.08 7.57
C VAL A 118 14.81 0.22 6.50
N ARG A 119 15.60 -0.39 5.62
CA ARG A 119 15.07 -1.29 4.57
C ARG A 119 14.29 -2.46 5.16
N THR A 120 14.85 -3.12 6.17
CA THR A 120 14.17 -4.23 6.86
C THR A 120 12.85 -3.80 7.47
N ARG A 121 12.82 -2.64 8.12
CA ARG A 121 11.60 -2.09 8.72
C ARG A 121 10.54 -1.77 7.68
N LEU A 122 10.91 -1.09 6.59
CA LEU A 122 10.00 -0.75 5.49
C LEU A 122 9.45 -2.01 4.81
N SER A 123 10.32 -2.97 4.47
CA SER A 123 9.91 -4.25 3.86
C SER A 123 8.99 -5.06 4.79
N GLY A 124 9.27 -5.09 6.09
CA GLY A 124 8.40 -5.74 7.08
C GLY A 124 7.00 -5.13 7.17
N MET A 125 6.86 -3.86 6.83
CA MET A 125 5.57 -3.18 6.68
C MET A 125 4.95 -3.36 5.27
N GLY A 126 5.62 -4.03 4.35
CA GLY A 126 5.16 -4.22 2.98
C GLY A 126 5.40 -3.02 2.06
N ALA A 127 6.30 -2.11 2.43
CA ALA A 127 6.74 -1.00 1.58
C ALA A 127 8.06 -1.35 0.87
N THR A 128 8.19 -0.96 -0.39
CA THR A 128 9.41 -1.13 -1.18
C THR A 128 10.15 0.20 -1.26
N PRO A 129 11.36 0.32 -0.67
CA PRO A 129 12.16 1.53 -0.80
C PRO A 129 12.64 1.70 -2.24
N LEU A 130 12.30 2.80 -2.88
CA LEU A 130 12.69 3.08 -4.26
C LEU A 130 13.94 3.99 -4.30
N GLY A 131 13.91 5.12 -3.61
CA GLY A 131 14.90 6.18 -3.77
C GLY A 131 14.71 6.89 -5.11
N GLY A 132 15.78 7.49 -5.61
CA GLY A 132 15.79 8.14 -6.93
C GLY A 132 16.22 9.60 -6.90
N THR A 133 16.18 10.23 -8.04
CA THR A 133 16.54 11.66 -8.17
C THR A 133 15.34 12.55 -7.87
N SER A 134 15.58 13.82 -7.57
CA SER A 134 14.52 14.82 -7.36
C SER A 134 13.72 15.17 -8.63
N LYS A 135 14.08 14.60 -9.79
CA LYS A 135 13.40 14.81 -11.08
C LYS A 135 12.57 13.61 -11.52
N GLU A 136 12.78 12.47 -10.91
CA GLU A 136 11.97 11.24 -11.07
C GLU A 136 10.72 11.26 -10.22
#